data_66021e992fc644e71655688c5f4a2f46
#
_entry.id   66021e992fc644e71655688c5f4a2f46
#
_cell.length_a   1.000
_cell.length_b   1.000
_cell.length_c   1.000
_cell.angle_alpha   90.00
_cell.angle_beta   90.00
_cell.angle_gamma   90.00
#
_symmetry.space_group_name_H-M   'P 1'
#
loop_
_entity.id
_entity.type
_entity.pdbx_description
1 polymer ?
#
loop_
_entity_poly.entity_id
_entity_poly.type
_entity_poly.pdbx_seq_one_letter_code
_entity_poly.pdbx_strand_id
1 'polypeptide(L)'
;DLFQKIWTRGGNPKVIITGYDTLMRLQQLLQAQQRFMEEKRVVPTFNGVKGVPGVEAGFIVATYNGVPIIPTKEMASDTLSRIYMLDTDYVYFSTAKPNQYFESGIETGDPFAINRLGQEGLYRTMGEVWTTFFGGQGSIRDLK
;
A
#
# COMPACT_ATOMS: atom_id res chain seq x y z
N ASP A 1 -19.24 5.44 -9.37
CA ASP A 1 -19.66 4.25 -10.09
C ASP A 1 -18.92 2.97 -9.63
N LEU A 2 -17.58 2.91 -9.59
CA LEU A 2 -16.85 1.76 -9.05
C LEU A 2 -17.17 1.52 -7.57
N PHE A 3 -17.20 2.57 -6.78
CA PHE A 3 -17.55 2.53 -5.36
C PHE A 3 -18.94 1.91 -5.15
N GLN A 4 -19.92 2.34 -5.93
CA GLN A 4 -21.28 1.81 -5.90
C GLN A 4 -21.31 0.31 -6.28
N LYS A 5 -20.56 -0.09 -7.31
CA LYS A 5 -20.46 -1.51 -7.73
C LYS A 5 -19.90 -2.41 -6.62
N ILE A 6 -18.86 -1.95 -5.93
CA ILE A 6 -18.29 -2.69 -4.80
C ILE A 6 -19.31 -2.80 -3.66
N TRP A 7 -19.99 -1.71 -3.35
CA TRP A 7 -20.99 -1.66 -2.29
C TRP A 7 -22.18 -2.58 -2.56
N THR A 8 -22.66 -2.58 -3.80
CA THR A 8 -23.75 -3.48 -4.22
C THR A 8 -23.38 -4.96 -4.09
N ARG A 9 -22.09 -5.29 -4.17
CA ARG A 9 -21.59 -6.65 -3.97
C ARG A 9 -21.29 -7.01 -2.52
N GLY A 10 -21.57 -6.09 -1.58
CA GLY A 10 -21.33 -6.30 -0.15
C GLY A 10 -19.93 -5.96 0.33
N GLY A 11 -19.07 -5.37 -0.51
CA GLY A 11 -17.76 -4.88 -0.10
C GLY A 11 -17.83 -3.48 0.52
N ASN A 12 -16.89 -3.17 1.41
CA ASN A 12 -16.75 -1.87 2.04
C ASN A 12 -15.32 -1.34 1.85
N PRO A 13 -15.03 -0.61 0.78
CA PRO A 13 -13.69 -0.11 0.53
C PRO A 13 -13.19 0.76 1.68
N LYS A 14 -12.03 0.44 2.21
CA LYS A 14 -11.41 1.16 3.34
C LYS A 14 -10.20 1.96 2.94
N VAL A 15 -9.62 1.67 1.79
CA VAL A 15 -8.45 2.37 1.28
C VAL A 15 -8.50 2.47 -0.24
N ILE A 16 -8.04 3.61 -0.74
CA ILE A 16 -7.81 3.85 -2.17
C ILE A 16 -6.31 4.04 -2.36
N ILE A 17 -5.72 3.26 -3.25
CA ILE A 17 -4.30 3.37 -3.60
C ILE A 17 -4.19 3.85 -5.04
N THR A 18 -3.36 4.88 -5.25
CA THR A 18 -3.17 5.48 -6.58
C THR A 18 -1.78 6.08 -6.73
N GLY A 19 -1.40 6.45 -7.95
CA GLY A 19 -0.21 7.23 -8.21
C GLY A 19 -0.42 8.73 -7.96
N TYR A 20 0.66 9.47 -7.80
CA TYR A 20 0.61 10.92 -7.58
C TYR A 20 -0.04 11.68 -8.73
N ASP A 21 0.20 11.27 -9.97
CA ASP A 21 -0.36 11.92 -11.16
C ASP A 21 -1.88 11.83 -11.19
N THR A 22 -2.40 10.66 -10.86
CA THR A 22 -3.84 10.42 -10.77
C THR A 22 -4.48 11.22 -9.63
N LEU A 23 -3.79 11.32 -8.49
CA LEU A 23 -4.26 12.13 -7.37
C LEU A 23 -4.35 13.61 -7.75
N MET A 24 -3.30 14.16 -8.39
CA MET A 24 -3.31 15.55 -8.86
C MET A 24 -4.43 15.82 -9.88
N ARG A 25 -4.63 14.88 -10.81
CA ARG A 25 -5.72 14.98 -11.79
C ARG A 25 -7.09 14.97 -11.13
N LEU A 26 -7.27 14.10 -10.14
CA LEU A 26 -8.50 14.05 -9.35
C LEU A 26 -8.76 15.37 -8.61
N GLN A 27 -7.72 15.93 -7.98
CA GLN A 27 -7.83 17.22 -7.30
C GLN A 27 -8.21 18.35 -8.25
N GLN A 28 -7.61 18.41 -9.43
CA GLN A 28 -7.95 19.41 -10.47
C GLN A 28 -9.42 19.30 -10.90
N LEU A 29 -9.91 18.08 -11.11
CA LEU A 29 -11.31 17.86 -11.48
C LEU A 29 -12.28 18.26 -10.36
N LEU A 30 -11.92 18.01 -9.11
CA LEU A 30 -12.74 18.38 -7.95
C LEU A 30 -12.74 19.89 -7.72
N GLN A 31 -11.62 20.58 -7.94
CA GLN A 31 -11.56 22.05 -7.90
C GLN A 31 -12.49 22.68 -8.92
N ALA A 32 -12.50 22.17 -10.16
CA ALA A 32 -13.40 22.66 -11.21
C ALA A 32 -14.89 22.50 -10.84
N GLN A 33 -15.22 21.55 -9.99
CA GLN A 33 -16.60 21.33 -9.50
C GLN A 33 -16.88 22.00 -8.14
N GLN A 34 -15.99 22.86 -7.64
CA GLN A 34 -16.06 23.48 -6.31
C GLN A 34 -16.25 22.47 -5.16
N ARG A 35 -15.74 21.27 -5.33
CA ARG A 35 -15.71 20.25 -4.29
C ARG A 35 -14.33 20.19 -3.68
N PHE A 36 -14.27 20.32 -2.37
CA PHE A 36 -13.04 20.16 -1.60
C PHE A 36 -12.91 18.72 -1.14
N MET A 37 -11.69 18.19 -1.20
CA MET A 37 -11.38 16.90 -0.58
C MET A 37 -11.19 17.11 0.92
N GLU A 38 -11.85 16.32 1.71
CA GLU A 38 -11.59 16.29 3.14
C GLU A 38 -10.24 15.64 3.40
N GLU A 39 -9.53 16.18 4.38
CA GLU A 39 -8.25 15.62 4.84
C GLU A 39 -8.49 14.70 6.02
N LYS A 40 -7.85 13.55 6.01
CA LYS A 40 -7.88 12.60 7.10
C LYS A 40 -6.48 12.19 7.50
N ARG A 41 -6.23 12.18 8.81
CA ARG A 41 -4.98 11.63 9.34
C ARG A 41 -5.08 10.11 9.39
N VAL A 42 -4.18 9.44 8.68
CA VAL A 42 -4.07 7.97 8.69
C VAL A 42 -2.90 7.58 9.58
N VAL A 43 -3.20 6.79 10.60
CA VAL A 43 -2.19 6.21 11.49
C VAL A 43 -2.02 4.75 11.12
N PRO A 44 -0.83 4.31 10.70
CA PRO A 44 -0.57 2.91 10.42
C PRO A 44 -0.79 2.06 11.67
N THR A 45 -1.49 0.95 11.53
CA THR A 45 -1.71 -0.01 12.61
C THR A 45 -0.90 -1.26 12.31
N PHE A 46 -0.08 -1.68 13.25
CA PHE A 46 0.70 -2.91 13.16
C PHE A 46 0.12 -3.95 14.12
N ASN A 47 -0.22 -5.14 13.60
CA ASN A 47 -0.83 -6.24 14.37
C ASN A 47 -2.08 -5.84 15.20
N GLY A 48 -2.92 -4.95 14.66
CA GLY A 48 -4.13 -4.49 15.34
C GLY A 48 -3.91 -3.55 16.52
N VAL A 49 -2.68 -3.23 16.86
CA VAL A 49 -2.33 -2.27 17.91
C VAL A 49 -2.12 -0.90 17.27
N LYS A 50 -2.88 0.10 17.71
CA LYS A 50 -2.60 1.50 17.37
C LYS A 50 -1.21 1.84 17.91
N GLY A 51 -0.44 2.58 17.12
CA GLY A 51 0.95 2.90 17.39
C GLY A 51 1.26 3.31 18.85
N VAL A 52 2.52 3.21 19.21
CA VAL A 52 3.02 3.46 20.56
C VAL A 52 2.52 4.79 21.11
N PRO A 53 1.93 4.85 22.31
CA PRO A 53 1.50 6.11 22.93
C PRO A 53 2.67 7.10 23.00
N GLY A 54 2.46 8.30 22.49
CA GLY A 54 3.46 9.38 22.48
C GLY A 54 4.24 9.52 21.15
N VAL A 55 4.12 8.61 20.21
CA VAL A 55 4.65 8.78 18.87
C VAL A 55 3.48 9.04 17.92
N GLU A 56 3.27 10.27 17.54
CA GLU A 56 2.30 10.65 16.50
C GLU A 56 2.85 10.31 15.11
N ALA A 57 3.00 9.00 14.83
CA ALA A 57 3.32 8.52 13.51
C ALA A 57 2.02 8.44 12.68
N GLY A 58 1.82 9.40 11.84
CA GLY A 58 0.69 9.43 10.91
C GLY A 58 0.92 10.45 9.81
N PHE A 59 0.26 10.28 8.70
CA PHE A 59 0.32 11.22 7.59
C PHE A 59 -1.09 11.65 7.19
N ILE A 60 -1.21 12.89 6.74
CA ILE A 60 -2.47 13.47 6.28
C ILE A 60 -2.65 13.08 4.82
N VAL A 61 -3.81 12.53 4.50
CA VAL A 61 -4.19 12.14 3.14
C VAL A 61 -5.53 12.72 2.76
N ALA A 62 -5.71 12.98 1.48
CA ALA A 62 -7.01 13.33 0.94
C ALA A 62 -7.99 12.15 1.08
N THR A 63 -9.28 12.44 1.23
CA THR A 63 -10.31 11.41 1.28
C THR A 63 -11.33 11.58 0.15
N TYR A 64 -11.91 10.48 -0.26
CA TYR A 64 -13.07 10.45 -1.16
C TYR A 64 -14.17 9.59 -0.53
N ASN A 65 -15.34 10.17 -0.29
CA ASN A 65 -16.43 9.54 0.45
C ASN A 65 -15.98 8.96 1.82
N GLY A 66 -15.10 9.68 2.54
CA GLY A 66 -14.57 9.24 3.83
C GLY A 66 -13.50 8.14 3.76
N VAL A 67 -13.15 7.66 2.56
CA VAL A 67 -12.10 6.67 2.34
C VAL A 67 -10.78 7.37 2.02
N PRO A 68 -9.69 7.07 2.75
CA PRO A 68 -8.40 7.70 2.51
C PRO A 68 -7.80 7.28 1.17
N ILE A 69 -7.21 8.25 0.45
CA ILE A 69 -6.47 8.04 -0.78
C ILE A 69 -4.98 8.07 -0.47
N ILE A 70 -4.30 6.96 -0.65
CA ILE A 70 -2.88 6.82 -0.37
C ILE A 70 -2.12 6.86 -1.69
N PRO A 71 -1.36 7.94 -1.96
CA PRO A 71 -0.49 7.98 -3.13
C PRO A 71 0.75 7.12 -2.88
N THR A 72 1.17 6.35 -3.90
CA THR A 72 2.37 5.54 -3.84
C THR A 72 3.26 5.76 -5.06
N LYS A 73 4.58 5.72 -4.83
CA LYS A 73 5.60 5.80 -5.90
C LYS A 73 5.74 4.51 -6.69
N GLU A 74 5.33 3.38 -6.08
CA GLU A 74 5.42 2.05 -6.67
C GLU A 74 4.36 1.83 -7.77
N MET A 75 3.37 2.70 -7.84
CA MET A 75 2.46 2.74 -8.98
C MET A 75 3.21 3.25 -10.20
N ALA A 76 3.21 2.48 -11.29
CA ALA A 76 3.80 2.93 -12.54
C ALA A 76 3.21 4.28 -12.95
N SER A 77 4.08 5.26 -13.18
CA SER A 77 3.73 6.59 -13.71
C SER A 77 3.49 6.55 -15.23
N ASP A 78 3.02 5.44 -15.71
CA ASP A 78 2.66 5.25 -17.11
C ASP A 78 1.41 6.06 -17.48
N THR A 79 1.24 6.28 -18.77
CA THR A 79 0.04 6.88 -19.38
C THR A 79 -1.27 6.18 -19.00
N LEU A 80 -1.18 5.07 -18.31
CA LEU A 80 -2.26 4.23 -17.80
C LEU A 80 -2.43 4.41 -16.30
N SER A 81 -2.98 5.54 -15.90
CA SER A 81 -3.32 5.80 -14.49
C SER A 81 -4.21 4.71 -13.93
N ARG A 82 -3.89 4.24 -12.75
CA ARG A 82 -4.63 3.17 -12.06
C ARG A 82 -5.07 3.62 -10.68
N ILE A 83 -6.26 3.19 -10.32
CA ILE A 83 -6.79 3.34 -8.96
C ILE A 83 -7.19 1.96 -8.46
N TYR A 84 -6.75 1.61 -7.27
CA TYR A 84 -7.19 0.41 -6.56
C TYR A 84 -8.04 0.82 -5.36
N MET A 85 -9.24 0.28 -5.27
CA MET A 85 -10.11 0.39 -4.09
C MET A 85 -10.11 -0.95 -3.38
N LEU A 86 -9.63 -0.97 -2.15
CA LEU A 86 -9.42 -2.20 -1.41
C LEU A 86 -10.25 -2.22 -0.12
N ASP A 87 -10.90 -3.35 0.09
CA ASP A 87 -11.47 -3.71 1.37
C ASP A 87 -10.42 -4.51 2.14
N THR A 88 -9.77 -3.85 3.09
CA THR A 88 -8.63 -4.40 3.83
C THR A 88 -9.02 -5.51 4.81
N ASP A 89 -10.31 -5.71 5.08
CA ASP A 89 -10.75 -6.83 5.94
C ASP A 89 -10.55 -8.20 5.27
N TYR A 90 -10.47 -8.21 3.94
CA TYR A 90 -10.35 -9.43 3.15
C TYR A 90 -9.03 -9.54 2.39
N VAL A 91 -8.09 -8.62 2.64
CA VAL A 91 -6.75 -8.67 2.04
C VAL A 91 -5.74 -9.08 3.11
N TYR A 92 -4.98 -10.12 2.81
CA TYR A 92 -4.02 -10.72 3.72
C TYR A 92 -2.65 -10.83 3.08
N PHE A 93 -1.63 -10.74 3.90
CA PHE A 93 -0.26 -11.07 3.52
C PHE A 93 0.18 -12.32 4.28
N SER A 94 0.37 -13.43 3.55
CA SER A 94 0.88 -14.68 4.12
C SER A 94 2.37 -14.78 3.92
N THR A 95 3.12 -14.97 5.00
CA THR A 95 4.56 -15.18 4.96
C THR A 95 4.89 -16.66 4.98
N ALA A 96 5.46 -17.18 3.90
CA ALA A 96 6.00 -18.54 3.86
C ALA A 96 7.30 -18.64 4.67
N LYS A 97 8.12 -17.57 4.64
CA LYS A 97 9.31 -17.41 5.48
C LYS A 97 9.34 -15.98 6.02
N PRO A 98 9.44 -15.82 7.35
CA PRO A 98 9.56 -14.51 7.98
C PRO A 98 10.87 -13.84 7.54
N ASN A 99 10.98 -12.55 7.84
CA ASN A 99 12.20 -11.81 7.56
C ASN A 99 13.37 -12.43 8.35
N GLN A 100 14.37 -12.90 7.64
CA GLN A 100 15.59 -13.50 8.18
C GLN A 100 16.81 -12.82 7.60
N TYR A 101 17.79 -12.58 8.46
CA TYR A 101 19.12 -12.12 8.09
C TYR A 101 20.04 -13.31 7.91
N PHE A 102 20.76 -13.32 6.81
CA PHE A 102 21.82 -14.27 6.50
C PHE A 102 23.11 -13.51 6.29
N GLU A 103 24.16 -14.05 6.81
CA GLU A 103 25.49 -13.43 6.76
C GLU A 103 26.53 -14.46 6.33
N SER A 104 27.48 -14.01 5.53
CA SER A 104 28.62 -14.81 5.06
C SER A 104 29.84 -13.93 4.97
N GLY A 105 31.00 -14.51 5.25
CA GLY A 105 32.30 -13.82 5.16
C GLY A 105 33.21 -14.07 6.36
N ILE A 106 34.12 -13.14 6.61
CA ILE A 106 35.22 -13.29 7.59
C ILE A 106 34.70 -13.56 9.02
N GLU A 107 33.67 -12.83 9.44
CA GLU A 107 33.14 -12.95 10.81
C GLU A 107 32.35 -14.24 11.03
N THR A 108 31.80 -14.84 9.99
CA THR A 108 31.11 -16.13 10.08
C THR A 108 32.05 -17.34 9.98
N GLY A 109 33.36 -17.11 9.86
CA GLY A 109 34.35 -18.17 9.79
C GLY A 109 34.53 -18.80 8.41
N ASP A 110 33.88 -18.28 7.38
CA ASP A 110 34.05 -18.72 5.99
C ASP A 110 34.35 -17.53 5.06
N PRO A 111 35.61 -17.03 5.09
CA PRO A 111 35.99 -15.88 4.26
C PRO A 111 36.03 -16.22 2.76
N PHE A 112 36.05 -17.50 2.40
CA PHE A 112 36.11 -17.95 1.01
C PHE A 112 34.71 -18.12 0.38
N ALA A 113 33.65 -18.14 1.16
CA ALA A 113 32.28 -18.30 0.68
C ALA A 113 31.86 -17.23 -0.35
N ILE A 114 32.39 -16.00 -0.20
CA ILE A 114 32.12 -14.88 -1.09
C ILE A 114 33.31 -14.58 -2.05
N ASN A 115 34.34 -15.42 -2.03
CA ASN A 115 35.51 -15.33 -2.88
C ASN A 115 36.25 -13.97 -2.82
N ARG A 116 36.12 -13.25 -1.69
CA ARG A 116 36.80 -11.98 -1.40
C ARG A 116 36.90 -11.75 0.11
N LEU A 117 37.85 -10.91 0.52
CA LEU A 117 37.96 -10.43 1.89
C LEU A 117 36.82 -9.40 2.15
N GLY A 118 35.80 -9.81 2.88
CA GLY A 118 34.67 -8.96 3.21
C GLY A 118 33.59 -9.73 3.91
N GLN A 119 32.46 -9.04 4.15
CA GLN A 119 31.27 -9.60 4.75
C GLN A 119 30.07 -9.23 3.88
N GLU A 120 29.20 -10.18 3.63
CA GLU A 120 27.97 -9.97 2.90
C GLU A 120 26.78 -10.33 3.78
N GLY A 121 25.76 -9.46 3.78
CA GLY A 121 24.52 -9.68 4.47
C GLY A 121 23.33 -9.64 3.51
N LEU A 122 22.36 -10.53 3.73
CA LEU A 122 21.14 -10.62 2.95
C LEU A 122 19.93 -10.73 3.87
N TYR A 123 18.96 -9.85 3.67
CA TYR A 123 17.62 -10.01 4.24
C TYR A 123 16.73 -10.75 3.24
N ARG A 124 16.07 -11.80 3.72
CA ARG A 124 15.12 -12.57 2.91
C ARG A 124 13.76 -12.65 3.59
N THR A 125 12.75 -12.24 2.86
CA THR A 125 11.34 -12.45 3.21
C THR A 125 10.63 -13.09 2.02
N MET A 126 9.84 -14.11 2.26
CA MET A 126 9.02 -14.75 1.22
C MET A 126 7.57 -14.76 1.68
N GLY A 127 6.71 -14.19 0.86
CA GLY A 127 5.30 -14.10 1.16
C GLY A 127 4.48 -13.76 -0.08
N GLU A 128 3.17 -13.82 0.07
CA GLU A 128 2.21 -13.53 -0.99
C GLU A 128 1.02 -12.74 -0.43
N VAL A 129 0.50 -11.82 -1.24
CA VAL A 129 -0.74 -11.10 -0.96
C VAL A 129 -1.90 -11.85 -1.59
N TRP A 130 -2.93 -12.11 -0.82
CA TRP A 130 -4.12 -12.81 -1.28
C TRP A 130 -5.40 -12.21 -0.69
N THR A 131 -6.53 -12.49 -1.30
CA THR A 131 -7.84 -12.04 -0.84
C THR A 131 -8.83 -13.18 -0.78
N THR A 132 -9.67 -13.17 0.25
CA THR A 132 -10.77 -14.12 0.41
C THR A 132 -12.05 -13.66 -0.29
N PHE A 133 -12.19 -12.35 -0.53
CA PHE A 133 -13.38 -11.78 -1.14
C PHE A 133 -13.03 -10.83 -2.29
N PHE A 134 -13.03 -11.35 -3.49
CA PHE A 134 -12.71 -10.58 -4.70
C PHE A 134 -13.77 -9.52 -5.03
N GLY A 135 -15.04 -9.74 -4.67
CA GLY A 135 -16.13 -8.82 -4.90
C GLY A 135 -16.01 -7.48 -4.15
N GLY A 136 -15.26 -7.47 -3.05
CA GLY A 136 -14.96 -6.27 -2.27
C GLY A 136 -13.80 -5.43 -2.80
N GLN A 137 -13.10 -5.94 -3.81
CA GLN A 137 -11.95 -5.28 -4.40
C GLN A 137 -12.30 -4.65 -5.74
N GLY A 138 -11.73 -3.51 -6.06
CA GLY A 138 -11.98 -2.83 -7.33
C GLY A 138 -10.74 -2.17 -7.89
N SER A 139 -10.64 -2.15 -9.22
CA SER A 139 -9.61 -1.40 -9.91
C SER A 139 -10.18 -0.61 -11.08
N ILE A 140 -9.66 0.59 -11.28
CA ILE A 140 -9.89 1.40 -12.48
C ILE A 140 -8.55 1.48 -13.20
N ARG A 141 -8.59 1.25 -14.51
CA ARG A 141 -7.44 1.36 -15.41
C ARG A 141 -7.73 2.36 -16.51
N ASP A 142 -6.69 2.82 -17.17
CA ASP A 142 -6.79 3.66 -18.37
C ASP A 142 -7.56 4.97 -18.12
N LEU A 143 -7.29 5.63 -17.01
CA LEU A 143 -7.80 6.96 -16.74
C LEU A 143 -7.10 7.97 -17.66
N LYS A 144 -7.83 8.48 -18.65
CA LYS A 144 -7.37 9.53 -19.57
C LYS A 144 -7.77 10.91 -19.07
#